data_1d28aed4d8605dbe38742ea8b0b8d688
#
_entry.id   1d28aed4d8605dbe38742ea8b0b8d688
#
_cell.length_a   1.000
_cell.length_b   1.000
_cell.length_c   1.000
_cell.angle_alpha   90.00
_cell.angle_beta   90.00
_cell.angle_gamma   90.00
#
_symmetry.space_group_name_H-M   'P 1'
#
loop_
_entity.id
_entity.type
_entity.pdbx_description
1 polymer ?
#
loop_
_entity_poly.entity_id
_entity_poly.type
_entity_poly.pdbx_seq_one_letter_code
_entity_poly.pdbx_strand_id
1 'polypeptide(L)'
;IGFMAARLGAKAVYLYESEAVIQVAREIARANKLRNVHFVPMHSTAVAKPEQADIIVSETFGNYAFEENMIQTLEDARRRFLKPGGVIIPGSVDQFMAPVVSRHMSDELDAWRQVGANLGIELDMAPARTMSRNNIYVRRLNPADLF
;
A
#
# COMPACT_ATOMS: atom_id res chain seq x y z
N ILE A 1 -8.92 -5.65 -9.74
CA ILE A 1 -8.73 -7.12 -9.76
C ILE A 1 -10.06 -7.83 -9.50
N GLY A 2 -10.80 -7.55 -8.41
CA GLY A 2 -12.04 -8.26 -8.06
C GLY A 2 -13.10 -8.25 -9.16
N PHE A 3 -13.32 -7.13 -9.86
CA PHE A 3 -14.25 -7.06 -10.98
C PHE A 3 -13.80 -7.89 -12.20
N MET A 4 -12.50 -7.99 -12.41
CA MET A 4 -11.95 -8.87 -13.45
C MET A 4 -12.23 -10.33 -13.11
N ALA A 5 -11.98 -10.75 -11.86
CA ALA A 5 -12.30 -12.09 -11.41
C ALA A 5 -13.79 -12.42 -11.58
N ALA A 6 -14.67 -11.48 -11.21
CA ALA A 6 -16.12 -11.63 -11.38
C ALA A 6 -16.52 -11.82 -12.86
N ARG A 7 -15.90 -11.09 -13.78
CA ARG A 7 -16.13 -11.20 -15.24
C ARG A 7 -15.56 -12.48 -15.83
N LEU A 8 -14.45 -12.96 -15.30
CA LEU A 8 -13.80 -14.20 -15.75
C LEU A 8 -14.43 -15.46 -15.17
N GLY A 9 -15.56 -15.36 -14.48
CA GLY A 9 -16.36 -16.50 -14.05
C GLY A 9 -16.11 -16.95 -12.61
N ALA A 10 -15.50 -16.12 -11.77
CA ALA A 10 -15.48 -16.40 -10.34
C ALA A 10 -16.92 -16.55 -9.82
N LYS A 11 -17.18 -17.61 -9.04
CA LYS A 11 -18.51 -17.92 -8.52
C LYS A 11 -18.99 -16.83 -7.54
N ALA A 12 -18.11 -16.35 -6.70
CA ALA A 12 -18.33 -15.21 -5.80
C ALA A 12 -17.01 -14.46 -5.59
N VAL A 13 -17.08 -13.15 -5.43
CA VAL A 13 -15.94 -12.27 -5.12
C VAL A 13 -16.29 -11.44 -3.90
N TYR A 14 -15.49 -11.49 -2.88
CA TYR A 14 -15.64 -10.69 -1.66
C TYR A 14 -14.59 -9.60 -1.63
N LEU A 15 -15.03 -8.34 -1.54
CA LEU A 15 -14.16 -7.16 -1.46
C LEU A 15 -14.23 -6.61 -0.04
N TYR A 16 -13.10 -6.63 0.64
CA TYR A 16 -12.92 -6.08 1.98
C TYR A 16 -12.20 -4.74 1.85
N GLU A 17 -12.84 -3.68 2.30
CA GLU A 17 -12.32 -2.32 2.23
C GLU A 17 -12.95 -1.48 3.34
N SER A 18 -12.13 -0.90 4.20
CA SER A 18 -12.59 -0.08 5.32
C SER A 18 -12.93 1.36 4.93
N GLU A 19 -12.33 1.85 3.85
CA GLU A 19 -12.48 3.23 3.42
C GLU A 19 -13.76 3.47 2.59
N ALA A 20 -14.16 4.72 2.50
CA ALA A 20 -15.34 5.14 1.78
C ALA A 20 -15.32 4.79 0.27
N VAL A 21 -14.14 4.50 -0.28
CA VAL A 21 -13.96 4.10 -1.68
C VAL A 21 -14.74 2.82 -2.04
N ILE A 22 -15.12 1.99 -1.05
CA ILE A 22 -15.98 0.82 -1.28
C ILE A 22 -17.33 1.20 -1.88
N GLN A 23 -17.82 2.43 -1.64
CA GLN A 23 -19.09 2.89 -2.24
C GLN A 23 -18.93 3.10 -3.75
N VAL A 24 -17.79 3.64 -4.18
CA VAL A 24 -17.46 3.78 -5.61
C VAL A 24 -17.39 2.39 -6.26
N ALA A 25 -16.79 1.41 -5.57
CA ALA A 25 -16.74 0.04 -6.05
C ALA A 25 -18.15 -0.57 -6.23
N ARG A 26 -19.09 -0.28 -5.32
CA ARG A 26 -20.50 -0.71 -5.45
C ARG A 26 -21.19 -0.12 -6.68
N GLU A 27 -20.98 1.17 -6.93
CA GLU A 27 -21.56 1.84 -8.09
C GLU A 27 -20.97 1.29 -9.41
N ILE A 28 -19.66 1.03 -9.46
CA ILE A 28 -19.02 0.39 -10.60
C ILE A 28 -19.62 -0.99 -10.85
N ALA A 29 -19.77 -1.82 -9.82
CA ALA A 29 -20.36 -3.14 -9.96
C ALA A 29 -21.81 -3.07 -10.47
N ARG A 30 -22.61 -2.13 -9.96
CA ARG A 30 -23.99 -1.89 -10.41
C ARG A 30 -24.04 -1.48 -11.88
N ALA A 31 -23.24 -0.48 -12.28
CA ALA A 31 -23.16 0.00 -13.66
C ALA A 31 -22.76 -1.11 -14.64
N ASN A 32 -21.93 -2.05 -14.18
CA ASN A 32 -21.45 -3.18 -14.96
C ASN A 32 -22.26 -4.48 -14.80
N LYS A 33 -23.37 -4.43 -14.06
CA LYS A 33 -24.28 -5.57 -13.83
C LYS A 33 -23.57 -6.79 -13.21
N LEU A 34 -22.53 -6.57 -12.38
CA LEU A 34 -21.84 -7.62 -11.65
C LEU A 34 -22.67 -8.03 -10.43
N ARG A 35 -23.19 -9.25 -10.43
CA ARG A 35 -24.08 -9.75 -9.37
C ARG A 35 -23.36 -10.67 -8.37
N ASN A 36 -22.20 -11.13 -8.70
CA ASN A 36 -21.37 -12.07 -7.93
C ASN A 36 -20.28 -11.37 -7.11
N VAL A 37 -20.42 -10.07 -6.85
CA VAL A 37 -19.48 -9.29 -6.03
C VAL A 37 -20.17 -8.86 -4.74
N HIS A 38 -19.54 -9.19 -3.61
CA HIS A 38 -19.98 -8.90 -2.26
C HIS A 38 -19.04 -7.86 -1.64
N PHE A 39 -19.61 -6.82 -1.03
CA PHE A 39 -18.85 -5.69 -0.48
C PHE A 39 -18.92 -5.70 1.04
N VAL A 40 -17.79 -5.82 1.70
CA VAL A 40 -17.65 -5.84 3.15
C VAL A 40 -16.91 -4.56 3.59
N PRO A 41 -17.66 -3.56 4.13
CA PRO A 41 -17.08 -2.24 4.46
C PRO A 41 -16.35 -2.29 5.81
N MET A 42 -15.33 -3.11 5.91
CA MET A 42 -14.49 -3.21 7.10
C MET A 42 -13.15 -3.88 6.77
N HIS A 43 -12.19 -3.67 7.64
CA HIS A 43 -10.90 -4.35 7.55
C HIS A 43 -11.09 -5.87 7.73
N SER A 44 -10.38 -6.68 6.95
CA SER A 44 -10.52 -8.13 6.95
C SER A 44 -10.33 -8.77 8.34
N THR A 45 -9.41 -8.24 9.14
CA THR A 45 -9.15 -8.74 10.50
C THR A 45 -10.33 -8.52 11.47
N ALA A 46 -11.22 -7.57 11.19
CA ALA A 46 -12.42 -7.29 12.00
C ALA A 46 -13.61 -8.20 11.68
N VAL A 47 -13.52 -8.99 10.61
CA VAL A 47 -14.61 -9.89 10.21
C VAL A 47 -14.64 -11.11 11.11
N ALA A 48 -15.73 -11.30 11.86
CA ALA A 48 -15.85 -12.39 12.84
C ALA A 48 -15.95 -13.78 12.18
N LYS A 49 -16.71 -13.88 11.09
CA LYS A 49 -16.95 -15.15 10.36
C LYS A 49 -16.77 -14.89 8.86
N PRO A 50 -15.55 -14.97 8.35
CA PRO A 50 -15.32 -14.77 6.93
C PRO A 50 -15.77 -15.96 6.08
N GLU A 51 -16.18 -15.67 4.85
CA GLU A 51 -16.34 -16.67 3.83
C GLU A 51 -14.97 -17.16 3.35
N GLN A 52 -14.79 -18.45 3.22
CA GLN A 52 -13.55 -19.02 2.70
C GLN A 52 -13.50 -18.99 1.18
N ALA A 53 -12.37 -18.63 0.63
CA ALA A 53 -12.12 -18.50 -0.79
C ALA A 53 -11.00 -19.45 -1.27
N ASP A 54 -11.05 -19.78 -2.53
CA ASP A 54 -10.00 -20.57 -3.20
C ASP A 54 -8.78 -19.73 -3.52
N ILE A 55 -8.99 -18.40 -3.69
CA ILE A 55 -7.95 -17.43 -4.03
C ILE A 55 -8.14 -16.19 -3.16
N ILE A 56 -7.07 -15.74 -2.52
CA ILE A 56 -6.97 -14.42 -1.87
C ILE A 56 -6.06 -13.55 -2.70
N VAL A 57 -6.49 -12.33 -3.00
CA VAL A 57 -5.66 -11.31 -3.64
C VAL A 57 -5.50 -10.14 -2.68
N SER A 58 -4.27 -9.76 -2.40
CA SER A 58 -3.96 -8.63 -1.55
C SER A 58 -3.07 -7.62 -2.30
N GLU A 59 -3.46 -6.35 -2.24
CA GLU A 59 -2.66 -5.23 -2.72
C GLU A 59 -2.63 -4.18 -1.61
N THR A 60 -1.97 -4.49 -0.50
CA THR A 60 -1.88 -3.66 0.71
C THR A 60 -0.42 -3.50 1.14
N PHE A 61 0.49 -3.40 0.17
CA PHE A 61 1.93 -3.49 0.44
C PHE A 61 2.57 -2.17 0.89
N GLY A 62 1.87 -1.04 0.82
CA GLY A 62 2.45 0.25 1.14
C GLY A 62 3.73 0.52 0.33
N ASN A 63 4.70 1.20 0.96
CA ASN A 63 5.98 1.51 0.33
C ASN A 63 7.02 0.40 0.52
N TYR A 64 6.87 -0.41 1.56
CA TYR A 64 7.70 -1.60 1.77
C TYR A 64 6.95 -2.65 2.60
N ALA A 65 7.43 -3.90 2.55
CA ALA A 65 6.70 -5.09 3.02
C ALA A 65 6.38 -5.14 4.53
N PHE A 66 6.95 -4.27 5.34
CA PHE A 66 6.71 -4.24 6.80
C PHE A 66 5.77 -3.11 7.25
N GLU A 67 5.30 -2.29 6.31
CA GLU A 67 4.30 -1.26 6.60
C GLU A 67 2.90 -1.85 6.78
N GLU A 68 2.01 -1.09 7.40
CA GLU A 68 0.57 -1.31 7.49
C GLU A 68 0.13 -2.65 8.12
N ASN A 69 1.00 -3.28 8.92
CA ASN A 69 0.76 -4.60 9.51
C ASN A 69 0.41 -5.69 8.46
N MET A 70 0.92 -5.55 7.25
CA MET A 70 0.58 -6.40 6.13
C MET A 70 0.86 -7.88 6.40
N ILE A 71 1.99 -8.22 7.01
CA ILE A 71 2.36 -9.61 7.32
C ILE A 71 1.31 -10.25 8.22
N GLN A 72 0.91 -9.56 9.28
CA GLN A 72 -0.11 -10.05 10.21
C GLN A 72 -1.48 -10.19 9.54
N THR A 73 -1.82 -9.22 8.69
CA THR A 73 -3.08 -9.24 7.92
C THR A 73 -3.12 -10.41 6.95
N LEU A 74 -2.02 -10.69 6.23
CA LEU A 74 -1.94 -11.82 5.31
C LEU A 74 -1.92 -13.17 6.03
N GLU A 75 -1.26 -13.26 7.18
CA GLU A 75 -1.28 -14.48 7.99
C GLU A 75 -2.69 -14.76 8.52
N ASP A 76 -3.38 -13.73 9.00
CA ASP A 76 -4.77 -13.85 9.42
C ASP A 76 -5.68 -14.26 8.25
N ALA A 77 -5.51 -13.64 7.09
CA ALA A 77 -6.24 -13.98 5.89
C ALA A 77 -6.00 -15.44 5.47
N ARG A 78 -4.75 -15.89 5.47
CA ARG A 78 -4.39 -17.28 5.16
C ARG A 78 -5.08 -18.26 6.10
N ARG A 79 -5.11 -17.97 7.38
CA ARG A 79 -5.68 -18.85 8.40
C ARG A 79 -7.19 -18.92 8.35
N ARG A 80 -7.88 -17.79 8.16
CA ARG A 80 -9.33 -17.70 8.32
C ARG A 80 -10.11 -17.70 7.01
N PHE A 81 -9.54 -17.16 5.95
CA PHE A 81 -10.23 -16.93 4.68
C PHE A 81 -9.83 -17.91 3.58
N LEU A 82 -8.66 -18.53 3.67
CA LEU A 82 -8.19 -19.42 2.61
C LEU A 82 -8.66 -20.84 2.86
N LYS A 83 -9.23 -21.46 1.83
CA LYS A 83 -9.54 -22.89 1.84
C LYS A 83 -8.27 -23.75 1.82
N PRO A 84 -8.30 -24.99 2.30
CA PRO A 84 -7.19 -25.94 2.10
C PRO A 84 -6.84 -26.06 0.61
N GLY A 85 -5.57 -25.91 0.28
CA GLY A 85 -5.09 -25.92 -1.10
C GLY A 85 -5.31 -24.64 -1.90
N GLY A 86 -5.87 -23.60 -1.29
CA GLY A 86 -6.06 -22.30 -1.91
C GLY A 86 -4.75 -21.53 -2.12
N VAL A 87 -4.82 -20.43 -2.85
CA VAL A 87 -3.67 -19.62 -3.27
C VAL A 87 -3.81 -18.18 -2.79
N ILE A 88 -2.70 -17.58 -2.36
CA ILE A 88 -2.60 -16.14 -2.08
C ILE A 88 -1.79 -15.47 -3.20
N ILE A 89 -2.27 -14.34 -3.69
CA ILE A 89 -1.62 -13.50 -4.70
C ILE A 89 -1.34 -12.13 -4.10
N PRO A 90 -0.08 -11.69 -4.09
CA PRO A 90 1.13 -12.39 -4.56
C PRO A 90 1.54 -13.53 -3.62
N GLY A 91 2.19 -14.56 -4.16
CA GLY A 91 2.71 -15.70 -3.39
C GLY A 91 4.01 -15.38 -2.65
N SER A 92 4.76 -14.40 -3.15
CA SER A 92 5.99 -13.88 -2.53
C SER A 92 6.21 -12.43 -2.92
N VAL A 93 7.01 -11.75 -2.12
CA VAL A 93 7.49 -10.38 -2.38
C VAL A 93 8.98 -10.34 -2.10
N ASP A 94 9.77 -9.96 -3.09
CA ASP A 94 11.20 -9.73 -2.95
C ASP A 94 11.44 -8.24 -2.75
N GLN A 95 12.12 -7.89 -1.67
CA GLN A 95 12.46 -6.52 -1.34
C GLN A 95 13.96 -6.31 -1.35
N PHE A 96 14.40 -5.28 -2.05
CA PHE A 96 15.83 -4.97 -2.21
C PHE A 96 16.17 -3.70 -1.44
N MET A 97 17.37 -3.66 -0.89
CA MET A 97 17.96 -2.48 -0.27
C MET A 97 19.28 -2.16 -0.98
N ALA A 98 19.48 -0.91 -1.31
CA ALA A 98 20.73 -0.43 -1.88
C ALA A 98 21.11 0.93 -1.28
N PRO A 99 22.40 1.17 -1.00
CA PRO A 99 22.85 2.52 -0.71
C PRO A 99 22.71 3.41 -1.95
N VAL A 100 22.36 4.67 -1.73
CA VAL A 100 22.13 5.64 -2.79
C VAL A 100 22.91 6.91 -2.52
N VAL A 101 23.56 7.46 -3.55
CA VAL A 101 24.12 8.80 -3.53
C VAL A 101 23.42 9.63 -4.59
N SER A 102 22.51 10.48 -4.14
CA SER A 102 21.79 11.41 -5.01
C SER A 102 22.09 12.85 -4.59
N ARG A 103 22.74 13.61 -5.48
CA ARG A 103 23.04 15.02 -5.25
C ARG A 103 21.72 15.81 -5.12
N HIS A 104 20.76 15.54 -5.97
CA HIS A 104 19.47 16.21 -5.96
C HIS A 104 18.73 16.03 -4.59
N MET A 105 18.69 14.82 -4.07
CA MET A 105 18.10 14.57 -2.76
C MET A 105 18.87 15.26 -1.62
N SER A 106 20.19 15.28 -1.72
CA SER A 106 21.02 15.99 -0.73
C SER A 106 20.76 17.50 -0.76
N ASP A 107 20.64 18.09 -1.94
CA ASP A 107 20.36 19.52 -2.12
C ASP A 107 18.97 19.88 -1.60
N GLU A 108 17.94 19.05 -1.85
CA GLU A 108 16.60 19.23 -1.28
C GLU A 108 16.62 19.20 0.26
N LEU A 109 17.32 18.26 0.87
CA LEU A 109 17.41 18.15 2.33
C LEU A 109 18.27 19.27 2.95
N ASP A 110 19.21 19.81 2.22
CA ASP A 110 20.05 20.91 2.68
C ASP A 110 19.48 22.30 2.36
N ALA A 111 18.40 22.38 1.58
CA ALA A 111 17.71 23.66 1.29
C ALA A 111 17.26 24.38 2.57
N TRP A 112 16.97 23.66 3.65
CA TRP A 112 16.65 24.24 4.95
C TRP A 112 17.75 25.17 5.50
N ARG A 113 19.01 24.96 5.13
CA ARG A 113 20.14 25.82 5.54
C ARG A 113 20.08 27.22 4.93
N GLN A 114 19.39 27.35 3.80
CA GLN A 114 19.39 28.58 3.02
C GLN A 114 18.14 29.44 3.25
N VAL A 115 17.13 28.92 3.96
CA VAL A 115 15.85 29.62 4.16
C VAL A 115 16.06 31.01 4.80
N GLY A 116 16.82 31.08 5.88
CA GLY A 116 17.11 32.32 6.55
C GLY A 116 17.93 33.29 5.69
N ALA A 117 18.98 32.78 5.05
CA ALA A 117 19.85 33.54 4.18
C ALA A 117 19.11 34.14 2.98
N ASN A 118 18.22 33.40 2.35
CA ASN A 118 17.41 33.83 1.22
C ASN A 118 16.42 34.98 1.60
N LEU A 119 16.00 35.01 2.85
CA LEU A 119 15.06 36.00 3.37
C LEU A 119 15.77 37.21 4.07
N GLY A 120 17.09 37.17 4.17
CA GLY A 120 17.87 38.18 4.89
C GLY A 120 17.64 38.18 6.41
N ILE A 121 17.17 37.07 6.96
CA ILE A 121 16.90 36.88 8.39
C ILE A 121 17.70 35.69 8.93
N GLU A 122 18.17 35.83 10.16
CA GLU A 122 18.87 34.76 10.85
C GLU A 122 17.85 33.81 11.52
N LEU A 123 17.70 32.63 10.96
CA LEU A 123 16.81 31.60 11.47
C LEU A 123 17.57 30.25 11.60
N ASP A 124 17.49 29.65 12.78
CA ASP A 124 17.99 28.29 12.96
C ASP A 124 16.95 27.27 12.51
N MET A 125 17.15 26.70 11.33
CA MET A 125 16.31 25.66 10.74
C MET A 125 16.80 24.24 11.02
N ALA A 126 17.74 24.05 11.94
CA ALA A 126 18.27 22.72 12.28
C ALA A 126 17.19 21.73 12.73
N PRO A 127 16.15 22.10 13.51
CA PRO A 127 15.07 21.18 13.84
C PRO A 127 14.30 20.65 12.62
N ALA A 128 13.95 21.53 11.67
CA ALA A 128 13.25 21.16 10.45
C ALA A 128 14.12 20.25 9.57
N ARG A 129 15.40 20.57 9.44
CA ARG A 129 16.37 19.74 8.72
C ARG A 129 16.53 18.35 9.33
N THR A 130 16.60 18.26 10.66
CA THR A 130 16.68 16.99 11.37
C THR A 130 15.43 16.15 11.11
N MET A 131 14.24 16.75 11.20
CA MET A 131 12.98 16.07 10.90
C MET A 131 12.96 15.56 9.46
N SER A 132 13.35 16.38 8.48
CA SER A 132 13.40 15.98 7.07
C SER A 132 14.37 14.84 6.81
N ARG A 133 15.51 14.79 7.48
CA ARG A 133 16.49 13.70 7.35
C ARG A 133 16.04 12.37 7.96
N ASN A 134 15.14 12.42 8.92
CA ASN A 134 14.60 11.26 9.63
C ASN A 134 13.20 10.85 9.13
N ASN A 135 12.87 11.23 7.90
CA ASN A 135 11.60 10.89 7.29
C ASN A 135 11.77 9.87 6.15
N ILE A 136 10.70 9.19 5.79
CA ILE A 136 10.63 8.28 4.66
C ILE A 136 10.07 9.04 3.46
N TYR A 137 10.75 8.92 2.31
CA TYR A 137 10.34 9.56 1.07
C TYR A 137 10.16 8.53 -0.04
N VAL A 138 9.04 8.62 -0.73
CA VAL A 138 8.83 7.88 -1.97
C VAL A 138 9.36 8.73 -3.14
N ARG A 139 10.40 8.25 -3.81
CA ARG A 139 11.08 8.96 -4.90
C ARG A 139 11.40 8.01 -6.04
N ARG A 140 11.39 8.53 -7.25
CA ARG A 140 12.04 7.87 -8.38
C ARG A 140 13.52 8.20 -8.37
N LEU A 141 14.34 7.18 -8.43
CA LEU A 141 15.79 7.31 -8.52
C LEU A 141 16.24 7.01 -9.94
N ASN A 142 17.33 7.65 -10.37
CA ASN A 142 18.01 7.26 -11.59
C ASN A 142 18.90 6.05 -11.30
N PRO A 143 19.06 5.13 -12.26
CA PRO A 143 20.01 4.02 -12.08
C PRO A 143 21.45 4.47 -11.72
N ALA A 144 21.84 5.66 -12.16
CA ALA A 144 23.14 6.26 -11.83
C ALA A 144 23.27 6.70 -10.35
N ASP A 145 22.18 6.78 -9.60
CA ASP A 145 22.18 7.09 -8.16
C ASP A 145 22.39 5.83 -7.29
N LEU A 146 22.40 4.65 -7.89
CA LEU A 146 22.59 3.37 -7.20
C LEU A 146 24.07 2.98 -7.20
N PHE A 147 24.53 2.43 -6.08
CA PHE A 147 25.85 1.81 -5.95
C PHE A 147 25.79 0.33 -6.34
#